data_486d18afb23696d154fe641d2d7d889a
#
_entry.id   486d18afb23696d154fe641d2d7d889a
#
_cell.length_a   1.000
_cell.length_b   1.000
_cell.length_c   1.000
_cell.angle_alpha   90.00
_cell.angle_beta   90.00
_cell.angle_gamma   90.00
#
_symmetry.space_group_name_H-M   'P 1'
#
loop_
_entity.id
_entity.type
_entity.pdbx_description
1 polymer ?
#
loop_
_entity_poly.entity_id
_entity_poly.type
_entity_poly.pdbx_seq_one_letter_code
_entity_poly.pdbx_strand_id
1 'polypeptide(L)'
;MGRNLTTICKWSFQNSTRRAAHTEAESRAIASLLEEKLNAELPQTNNGASIYRVPHRLRSVEPKAYEPSIVSIGPYHHGAAHLQAMENTKLIFFHRLFNPNQPNQPNLRALVSELKEMEHKARGCYSEDLKLSSKQFIDMLLIDSCFVIQLLRETREVDYSNKSILIKRWMLPVLQRDLIMLENQLPLFVLNKLYDLTTTCRATKDLGLKDLMLQFFEPMIYKDLGTPRNSALREGDGRNHFLELFRASICPTEVLEKEICGKEPHMFRSITELRKSGIKLKKAEKCQPLDVSFEIRRGVLKIAPLSMDDHKFTLFRNMVAFEQCHFACKPHVTAYIFFLDRLINSAEDIELLHHSGIMQHSLGGNKHAARLVNMLCKEVAGAVDDSYLHNVLWKINCYCNNGWHQKKAKLKHDYFYNIWVSFSTIAAIVLVYLTILQTIWGLGDEDARDHMFGNGFWRSFGEAFLIPFRGVGPSKKSSLQIQIDEEQAIDEKGNQIDEYLQWFFHSNISDDIKPFFFMSC
;
A
#
# COMPACT_ATOMS: atom_id res chain seq x y z
N MET A 1 45.47 -18.66 -75.76
CA MET A 1 44.98 -18.16 -74.46
C MET A 1 43.50 -17.72 -74.42
N GLY A 2 42.78 -17.72 -75.54
CA GLY A 2 41.37 -17.20 -75.56
C GLY A 2 40.26 -18.19 -75.21
N ARG A 3 40.49 -19.52 -75.15
CA ARG A 3 39.44 -20.52 -74.88
C ARG A 3 39.10 -20.74 -73.41
N ASN A 4 39.91 -20.37 -72.46
CA ASN A 4 39.66 -20.58 -70.99
C ASN A 4 38.85 -19.46 -70.34
N LEU A 5 38.87 -18.24 -70.86
CA LEU A 5 38.12 -17.10 -70.27
C LEU A 5 36.60 -17.21 -70.55
N THR A 6 36.16 -17.69 -71.70
CA THR A 6 34.73 -17.88 -72.01
C THR A 6 34.08 -19.00 -71.24
N THR A 7 34.84 -20.03 -70.84
CA THR A 7 34.33 -21.14 -70.01
C THR A 7 34.17 -20.69 -68.50
N ILE A 8 35.10 -19.89 -68.00
CA ILE A 8 35.05 -19.34 -66.60
C ILE A 8 33.89 -18.34 -66.48
N CYS A 9 33.70 -17.45 -67.46
CA CYS A 9 32.54 -16.56 -67.50
C CYS A 9 31.21 -17.26 -67.54
N LYS A 10 31.07 -18.34 -68.38
CA LYS A 10 29.84 -19.16 -68.45
C LYS A 10 29.60 -19.88 -67.11
N TRP A 11 30.60 -20.42 -66.46
CA TRP A 11 30.47 -21.11 -65.15
C TRP A 11 30.11 -20.17 -64.03
N SER A 12 30.70 -18.94 -63.96
CA SER A 12 30.34 -17.89 -63.03
C SER A 12 28.91 -17.41 -63.23
N PHE A 13 28.46 -17.21 -64.45
CA PHE A 13 27.09 -16.78 -64.75
C PHE A 13 26.04 -17.88 -64.45
N GLN A 14 26.33 -19.16 -64.73
CA GLN A 14 25.46 -20.27 -64.35
C GLN A 14 25.36 -20.48 -62.84
N ASN A 15 26.43 -20.24 -62.05
CA ASN A 15 26.38 -20.33 -60.62
C ASN A 15 25.65 -19.13 -59.96
N SER A 16 25.76 -17.96 -60.56
CA SER A 16 25.03 -16.78 -60.11
C SER A 16 23.51 -16.92 -60.34
N THR A 17 23.11 -17.43 -61.53
CA THR A 17 21.69 -17.70 -61.82
C THR A 17 21.13 -18.85 -61.01
N ARG A 18 21.92 -19.91 -60.70
CA ARG A 18 21.49 -20.98 -59.79
C ARG A 18 21.33 -20.49 -58.36
N ARG A 19 22.23 -19.63 -57.85
CA ARG A 19 22.08 -19.00 -56.54
C ARG A 19 20.85 -18.11 -56.48
N ALA A 20 20.62 -17.27 -57.51
CA ALA A 20 19.45 -16.42 -57.57
C ALA A 20 18.13 -17.22 -57.56
N ALA A 21 18.07 -18.30 -58.37
CA ALA A 21 16.91 -19.21 -58.44
C ALA A 21 16.68 -19.95 -57.12
N HIS A 22 17.74 -20.37 -56.43
CA HIS A 22 17.64 -21.00 -55.10
C HIS A 22 17.11 -20.03 -54.06
N THR A 23 17.62 -18.79 -54.03
CA THR A 23 17.16 -17.73 -53.10
C THR A 23 15.71 -17.35 -53.35
N GLU A 24 15.28 -17.33 -54.63
CA GLU A 24 13.89 -17.02 -54.99
C GLU A 24 12.92 -18.17 -54.63
N ALA A 25 13.33 -19.43 -54.79
CA ALA A 25 12.56 -20.59 -54.33
C ALA A 25 12.42 -20.64 -52.82
N GLU A 26 13.49 -20.31 -52.10
CA GLU A 26 13.50 -20.23 -50.63
C GLU A 26 12.60 -19.09 -50.12
N SER A 27 12.65 -17.92 -50.78
CA SER A 27 11.76 -16.79 -50.46
C SER A 27 10.29 -17.10 -50.70
N ARG A 28 9.96 -17.84 -51.80
CA ARG A 28 8.58 -18.28 -52.05
C ARG A 28 8.10 -19.30 -51.02
N ALA A 29 8.96 -20.23 -50.57
CA ALA A 29 8.62 -21.18 -49.54
C ALA A 29 8.37 -20.48 -48.16
N ILE A 30 9.16 -19.47 -47.81
CA ILE A 30 8.95 -18.67 -46.62
C ILE A 30 7.64 -17.87 -46.74
N ALA A 31 7.37 -17.26 -47.91
CA ALA A 31 6.15 -16.50 -48.12
C ALA A 31 4.90 -17.39 -47.97
N SER A 32 4.90 -18.60 -48.54
CA SER A 32 3.77 -19.54 -48.43
C SER A 32 3.55 -19.99 -46.97
N LEU A 33 4.61 -20.21 -46.18
CA LEU A 33 4.50 -20.52 -44.76
C LEU A 33 3.95 -19.34 -43.94
N LEU A 34 4.29 -18.10 -44.30
CA LEU A 34 3.75 -16.91 -43.69
C LEU A 34 2.29 -16.68 -44.09
N GLU A 35 1.92 -16.92 -45.33
CA GLU A 35 0.53 -16.88 -45.82
C GLU A 35 -0.35 -17.94 -45.12
N GLU A 36 0.17 -19.15 -44.91
CA GLU A 36 -0.52 -20.16 -44.11
C GLU A 36 -0.76 -19.71 -42.66
N LYS A 37 0.23 -19.06 -42.03
CA LYS A 37 0.09 -18.46 -40.71
C LYS A 37 -0.89 -17.28 -40.69
N LEU A 38 -0.94 -16.47 -41.74
CA LEU A 38 -1.89 -15.37 -41.88
C LEU A 38 -3.33 -15.86 -42.05
N ASN A 39 -3.52 -16.98 -42.75
CA ASN A 39 -4.82 -17.61 -42.99
C ASN A 39 -5.25 -18.53 -41.84
N ALA A 40 -4.34 -18.89 -40.93
CA ALA A 40 -4.69 -19.58 -39.69
C ALA A 40 -5.58 -18.70 -38.84
N GLU A 41 -6.65 -19.26 -38.27
CA GLU A 41 -7.48 -18.55 -37.30
C GLU A 41 -6.61 -18.04 -36.17
N LEU A 42 -6.58 -16.71 -35.98
CA LEU A 42 -5.89 -16.10 -34.85
C LEU A 42 -6.50 -16.64 -33.58
N PRO A 43 -5.67 -17.02 -32.57
CA PRO A 43 -6.19 -17.35 -31.26
C PRO A 43 -7.12 -16.23 -30.80
N GLN A 44 -8.37 -16.56 -30.52
CA GLN A 44 -9.33 -15.56 -30.05
C GLN A 44 -8.77 -14.95 -28.75
N THR A 45 -8.36 -13.69 -28.82
CA THR A 45 -8.03 -12.95 -27.62
C THR A 45 -9.30 -12.81 -26.79
N ASN A 46 -9.30 -13.42 -25.61
CA ASN A 46 -10.47 -13.46 -24.74
C ASN A 46 -10.63 -12.07 -24.08
N ASN A 47 -11.24 -11.12 -24.81
CA ASN A 47 -11.42 -9.73 -24.36
C ASN A 47 -12.30 -9.61 -23.10
N GLY A 48 -12.94 -10.70 -22.67
CA GLY A 48 -13.74 -10.77 -21.45
C GLY A 48 -13.02 -11.35 -20.23
N ALA A 49 -11.74 -11.70 -20.38
CA ALA A 49 -10.97 -12.30 -19.27
C ALA A 49 -10.76 -11.31 -18.12
N SER A 50 -10.91 -11.82 -16.90
CA SER A 50 -10.64 -11.08 -15.66
C SER A 50 -9.76 -11.88 -14.70
N ILE A 51 -9.66 -13.20 -14.89
CA ILE A 51 -8.81 -14.09 -14.09
C ILE A 51 -7.61 -14.50 -14.94
N TYR A 52 -6.44 -14.02 -14.57
CA TYR A 52 -5.21 -14.13 -15.38
C TYR A 52 -4.21 -15.09 -14.78
N ARG A 53 -3.39 -15.71 -15.63
CA ARG A 53 -2.10 -16.24 -15.20
C ARG A 53 -1.16 -15.08 -14.88
N VAL A 54 -0.46 -15.19 -13.79
CA VAL A 54 0.54 -14.20 -13.40
C VAL A 54 1.72 -14.25 -14.38
N PRO A 55 2.09 -13.12 -15.01
CA PRO A 55 3.21 -13.06 -15.92
C PRO A 55 4.51 -13.59 -15.31
N HIS A 56 5.29 -14.33 -16.09
CA HIS A 56 6.54 -14.95 -15.62
C HIS A 56 7.48 -13.95 -14.94
N ARG A 57 7.58 -12.72 -15.44
CA ARG A 57 8.38 -11.65 -14.83
C ARG A 57 8.01 -11.40 -13.37
N LEU A 58 6.72 -11.26 -13.08
CA LEU A 58 6.22 -11.03 -11.72
C LEU A 58 6.42 -12.28 -10.84
N ARG A 59 6.14 -13.46 -11.41
CA ARG A 59 6.27 -14.73 -10.69
C ARG A 59 7.71 -15.02 -10.31
N SER A 60 8.70 -14.72 -11.15
CA SER A 60 10.12 -14.98 -10.88
C SER A 60 10.69 -14.23 -9.67
N VAL A 61 10.06 -13.13 -9.26
CA VAL A 61 10.48 -12.36 -8.07
C VAL A 61 10.20 -13.12 -6.77
N GLU A 62 8.99 -13.67 -6.64
CA GLU A 62 8.55 -14.46 -5.47
C GLU A 62 7.46 -15.46 -5.90
N PRO A 63 7.86 -16.67 -6.35
CA PRO A 63 6.90 -17.66 -6.85
C PRO A 63 5.84 -18.05 -5.82
N LYS A 64 6.23 -18.16 -4.54
CA LYS A 64 5.34 -18.54 -3.44
C LYS A 64 4.20 -17.54 -3.18
N ALA A 65 4.34 -16.30 -3.65
CA ALA A 65 3.27 -15.31 -3.53
C ALA A 65 2.06 -15.62 -4.43
N TYR A 66 2.20 -16.52 -5.40
CA TYR A 66 1.18 -16.84 -6.41
C TYR A 66 0.78 -18.33 -6.40
N GLU A 67 1.31 -19.09 -5.46
CA GLU A 67 0.99 -20.51 -5.29
C GLU A 67 0.18 -20.72 -4.01
N PRO A 68 -1.04 -21.28 -4.10
CA PRO A 68 -1.84 -21.57 -2.92
C PRO A 68 -1.18 -22.64 -2.08
N SER A 69 -1.28 -22.50 -0.75
CA SER A 69 -0.61 -23.39 0.20
C SER A 69 -1.46 -24.56 0.65
N ILE A 70 -2.79 -24.37 0.75
CA ILE A 70 -3.67 -25.39 1.30
C ILE A 70 -4.92 -25.63 0.45
N VAL A 71 -5.42 -24.65 -0.31
CA VAL A 71 -6.66 -24.80 -1.06
C VAL A 71 -6.55 -24.34 -2.51
N SER A 72 -6.95 -25.19 -3.45
CA SER A 72 -7.16 -24.83 -4.85
C SER A 72 -8.58 -24.34 -5.05
N ILE A 73 -8.78 -23.19 -5.69
CA ILE A 73 -10.07 -22.66 -6.10
C ILE A 73 -10.02 -22.30 -7.58
N GLY A 74 -10.92 -22.87 -8.36
CA GLY A 74 -10.89 -22.70 -9.82
C GLY A 74 -9.85 -23.56 -10.53
N PRO A 75 -9.70 -23.38 -11.86
CA PRO A 75 -9.03 -24.36 -12.72
C PRO A 75 -7.50 -24.33 -12.69
N TYR A 76 -6.88 -23.21 -12.31
CA TYR A 76 -5.45 -23.03 -12.53
C TYR A 76 -4.55 -23.88 -11.63
N HIS A 77 -5.01 -24.19 -10.42
CA HIS A 77 -4.31 -25.06 -9.46
C HIS A 77 -5.06 -26.36 -9.18
N HIS A 78 -6.16 -26.60 -9.92
CA HIS A 78 -6.97 -27.81 -9.76
C HIS A 78 -6.15 -29.07 -10.00
N GLY A 79 -6.25 -30.04 -9.06
CA GLY A 79 -5.52 -31.31 -9.14
C GLY A 79 -4.06 -31.25 -8.70
N ALA A 80 -3.56 -30.12 -8.18
CA ALA A 80 -2.21 -30.03 -7.63
C ALA A 80 -2.02 -30.96 -6.43
N ALA A 81 -0.98 -31.79 -6.46
CA ALA A 81 -0.79 -32.87 -5.47
C ALA A 81 -0.69 -32.35 -4.01
N HIS A 82 -0.04 -31.22 -3.77
CA HIS A 82 0.11 -30.64 -2.43
C HIS A 82 -1.19 -30.04 -1.86
N LEU A 83 -2.22 -29.82 -2.68
CA LEU A 83 -3.53 -29.28 -2.29
C LEU A 83 -4.59 -30.38 -2.07
N GLN A 84 -4.28 -31.63 -2.37
CA GLN A 84 -5.22 -32.76 -2.34
C GLN A 84 -5.88 -32.97 -0.96
N ALA A 85 -5.19 -32.65 0.14
CA ALA A 85 -5.73 -32.78 1.48
C ALA A 85 -6.99 -31.92 1.70
N MET A 86 -7.09 -30.74 1.07
CA MET A 86 -8.24 -29.85 1.19
C MET A 86 -9.42 -30.31 0.32
N GLU A 87 -9.20 -31.08 -0.74
CA GLU A 87 -10.30 -31.60 -1.58
C GLU A 87 -11.27 -32.47 -0.77
N ASN A 88 -10.78 -33.29 0.15
CA ASN A 88 -11.62 -34.06 1.07
C ASN A 88 -12.45 -33.14 1.99
N THR A 89 -11.85 -32.03 2.43
CA THR A 89 -12.56 -31.04 3.25
C THR A 89 -13.64 -30.35 2.44
N LYS A 90 -13.39 -29.99 1.18
CA LYS A 90 -14.43 -29.42 0.29
C LYS A 90 -15.61 -30.38 0.12
N LEU A 91 -15.36 -31.68 -0.06
CA LEU A 91 -16.42 -32.69 -0.13
C LEU A 91 -17.24 -32.77 1.15
N ILE A 92 -16.62 -32.63 2.33
CA ILE A 92 -17.38 -32.60 3.59
C ILE A 92 -18.29 -31.37 3.65
N PHE A 93 -17.81 -30.17 3.22
CA PHE A 93 -18.64 -28.97 3.14
C PHE A 93 -19.79 -29.15 2.14
N PHE A 94 -19.52 -29.78 0.99
CA PHE A 94 -20.52 -30.13 0.00
C PHE A 94 -21.58 -31.07 0.59
N HIS A 95 -21.21 -32.18 1.24
CA HIS A 95 -22.12 -33.10 1.89
C HIS A 95 -22.97 -32.43 2.99
N ARG A 96 -22.39 -31.49 3.74
CA ARG A 96 -23.16 -30.73 4.74
C ARG A 96 -24.26 -29.88 4.11
N LEU A 97 -24.00 -29.26 2.96
CA LEU A 97 -24.97 -28.43 2.23
C LEU A 97 -26.13 -29.27 1.67
N PHE A 98 -25.84 -30.49 1.21
CA PHE A 98 -26.78 -31.40 0.59
C PHE A 98 -27.22 -32.57 1.51
N ASN A 99 -27.15 -32.36 2.84
CA ASN A 99 -27.56 -33.40 3.79
C ASN A 99 -29.08 -33.68 3.66
N PRO A 100 -29.50 -34.92 3.28
CA PRO A 100 -30.89 -35.28 3.06
C PRO A 100 -31.76 -35.14 4.32
N ASN A 101 -31.17 -35.10 5.51
CA ASN A 101 -31.88 -34.96 6.78
C ASN A 101 -32.17 -33.50 7.15
N GLN A 102 -31.71 -32.51 6.35
CA GLN A 102 -32.04 -31.11 6.59
C GLN A 102 -33.30 -30.70 5.83
N PRO A 103 -34.27 -30.06 6.46
CA PRO A 103 -35.39 -29.44 5.76
C PRO A 103 -34.84 -28.31 4.87
N ASN A 104 -35.39 -28.18 3.67
CA ASN A 104 -35.03 -27.12 2.70
C ASN A 104 -33.58 -27.20 2.11
N GLN A 105 -33.14 -28.40 1.77
CA GLN A 105 -31.87 -28.56 1.03
C GLN A 105 -31.96 -27.98 -0.41
N PRO A 106 -30.86 -27.44 -0.96
CA PRO A 106 -30.83 -26.97 -2.34
C PRO A 106 -31.04 -28.11 -3.35
N ASN A 107 -31.71 -27.82 -4.46
CA ASN A 107 -31.90 -28.79 -5.53
C ASN A 107 -30.59 -28.93 -6.37
N LEU A 108 -29.87 -30.03 -6.16
CA LEU A 108 -28.60 -30.30 -6.86
C LEU A 108 -28.75 -30.28 -8.41
N ARG A 109 -29.87 -30.84 -8.93
CA ARG A 109 -30.12 -30.85 -10.39
C ARG A 109 -30.29 -29.44 -10.94
N ALA A 110 -30.99 -28.57 -10.22
CA ALA A 110 -31.15 -27.16 -10.60
C ALA A 110 -29.80 -26.43 -10.61
N LEU A 111 -28.97 -26.66 -9.59
CA LEU A 111 -27.61 -26.05 -9.52
C LEU A 111 -26.74 -26.49 -10.68
N VAL A 112 -26.71 -27.77 -11.04
CA VAL A 112 -25.95 -28.30 -12.18
C VAL A 112 -26.48 -27.74 -13.51
N SER A 113 -27.80 -27.61 -13.68
CA SER A 113 -28.40 -27.01 -14.87
C SER A 113 -27.96 -25.55 -15.05
N GLU A 114 -28.05 -24.75 -14.00
CA GLU A 114 -27.59 -23.34 -14.02
C GLU A 114 -26.11 -23.21 -14.32
N LEU A 115 -25.26 -24.05 -13.72
CA LEU A 115 -23.83 -24.06 -14.01
C LEU A 115 -23.56 -24.43 -15.47
N LYS A 116 -24.34 -25.34 -16.04
CA LYS A 116 -24.21 -25.74 -17.45
C LYS A 116 -24.53 -24.57 -18.39
N GLU A 117 -25.55 -23.81 -18.11
CA GLU A 117 -25.91 -22.61 -18.87
C GLU A 117 -24.84 -21.52 -18.78
N MET A 118 -24.21 -21.38 -17.61
CA MET A 118 -23.17 -20.39 -17.37
C MET A 118 -21.77 -20.84 -17.81
N GLU A 119 -21.57 -22.13 -18.20
CA GLU A 119 -20.24 -22.70 -18.45
C GLU A 119 -19.41 -21.88 -19.44
N HIS A 120 -19.99 -21.53 -20.59
CA HIS A 120 -19.29 -20.80 -21.64
C HIS A 120 -18.82 -19.43 -21.12
N LYS A 121 -19.70 -18.69 -20.45
CA LYS A 121 -19.36 -17.40 -19.86
C LYS A 121 -18.31 -17.54 -18.75
N ALA A 122 -18.40 -18.59 -17.92
CA ALA A 122 -17.45 -18.83 -16.84
C ALA A 122 -16.04 -19.16 -17.37
N ARG A 123 -15.94 -19.97 -18.43
CA ARG A 123 -14.68 -20.24 -19.11
C ARG A 123 -14.07 -18.96 -19.71
N GLY A 124 -14.93 -18.11 -20.30
CA GLY A 124 -14.52 -16.83 -20.86
C GLY A 124 -13.93 -15.82 -19.85
N CYS A 125 -14.08 -16.04 -18.55
CA CYS A 125 -13.44 -15.21 -17.52
C CYS A 125 -11.94 -15.52 -17.32
N TYR A 126 -11.47 -16.67 -17.78
CA TYR A 126 -10.06 -17.08 -17.66
C TYR A 126 -9.27 -16.70 -18.92
N SER A 127 -8.05 -16.20 -18.73
CA SER A 127 -7.20 -15.72 -19.83
C SER A 127 -6.62 -16.81 -20.70
N GLU A 128 -6.64 -18.05 -20.25
CA GLU A 128 -6.11 -19.22 -20.97
C GLU A 128 -7.21 -20.23 -21.25
N ASP A 129 -7.04 -20.99 -22.33
CA ASP A 129 -7.92 -22.11 -22.65
C ASP A 129 -7.78 -23.23 -21.62
N LEU A 130 -8.89 -23.56 -20.99
CA LEU A 130 -8.93 -24.56 -19.94
C LEU A 130 -9.07 -25.96 -20.51
N LYS A 131 -8.10 -26.83 -20.23
CA LYS A 131 -8.05 -28.23 -20.71
C LYS A 131 -9.06 -29.18 -20.03
N LEU A 132 -9.89 -28.66 -19.10
CA LEU A 132 -10.90 -29.43 -18.38
C LEU A 132 -12.10 -29.72 -19.29
N SER A 133 -12.56 -30.97 -19.31
CA SER A 133 -13.84 -31.33 -19.97
C SER A 133 -15.00 -30.58 -19.29
N SER A 134 -16.14 -30.47 -19.97
CA SER A 134 -17.34 -29.82 -19.41
C SER A 134 -17.75 -30.41 -18.08
N LYS A 135 -17.72 -31.74 -17.94
CA LYS A 135 -18.05 -32.44 -16.70
C LYS A 135 -17.10 -32.06 -15.57
N GLN A 136 -15.78 -32.10 -15.82
CA GLN A 136 -14.77 -31.76 -14.80
C GLN A 136 -14.84 -30.29 -14.39
N PHE A 137 -15.10 -29.40 -15.35
CA PHE A 137 -15.21 -27.97 -15.05
C PHE A 137 -16.43 -27.64 -14.21
N ILE A 138 -17.60 -28.22 -14.51
CA ILE A 138 -18.83 -28.02 -13.72
C ILE A 138 -18.70 -28.64 -12.33
N ASP A 139 -18.12 -29.85 -12.22
CA ASP A 139 -17.85 -30.50 -10.94
C ASP A 139 -16.97 -29.64 -10.04
N MET A 140 -15.83 -29.16 -10.57
CA MET A 140 -14.94 -28.23 -9.87
C MET A 140 -15.67 -26.93 -9.46
N LEU A 141 -16.39 -26.27 -10.39
CA LEU A 141 -17.12 -25.04 -10.09
C LEU A 141 -18.13 -25.23 -8.95
N LEU A 142 -18.87 -26.35 -8.96
CA LEU A 142 -19.86 -26.64 -7.95
C LEU A 142 -19.24 -26.88 -6.58
N ILE A 143 -18.24 -27.76 -6.51
CA ILE A 143 -17.58 -28.14 -5.25
C ILE A 143 -16.85 -26.93 -4.63
N ASP A 144 -16.08 -26.19 -5.44
CA ASP A 144 -15.34 -25.02 -4.99
C ASP A 144 -16.27 -23.89 -4.54
N SER A 145 -17.36 -23.64 -5.29
CA SER A 145 -18.33 -22.61 -4.90
C SER A 145 -19.05 -22.98 -3.59
N CYS A 146 -19.48 -24.24 -3.43
CA CYS A 146 -20.10 -24.71 -2.20
C CYS A 146 -19.16 -24.57 -1.00
N PHE A 147 -17.88 -24.92 -1.18
CA PHE A 147 -16.87 -24.74 -0.15
C PHE A 147 -16.72 -23.27 0.25
N VAL A 148 -16.52 -22.38 -0.72
CA VAL A 148 -16.34 -20.95 -0.47
C VAL A 148 -17.58 -20.35 0.24
N ILE A 149 -18.79 -20.61 -0.27
CA ILE A 149 -20.04 -20.10 0.32
C ILE A 149 -20.19 -20.57 1.78
N GLN A 150 -19.96 -21.84 2.04
CA GLN A 150 -20.08 -22.39 3.39
C GLN A 150 -18.98 -21.88 4.32
N LEU A 151 -17.74 -21.76 3.84
CA LEU A 151 -16.64 -21.17 4.60
C LEU A 151 -16.98 -19.74 5.04
N LEU A 152 -17.49 -18.91 4.14
CA LEU A 152 -17.88 -17.52 4.45
C LEU A 152 -19.04 -17.47 5.47
N ARG A 153 -20.00 -18.39 5.40
CA ARG A 153 -21.11 -18.48 6.35
C ARG A 153 -20.63 -18.93 7.73
N GLU A 154 -19.83 -20.01 7.79
CA GLU A 154 -19.33 -20.57 9.04
C GLU A 154 -18.38 -19.62 9.78
N THR A 155 -17.57 -18.85 9.08
CA THR A 155 -16.66 -17.87 9.69
C THR A 155 -17.35 -16.64 10.25
N ARG A 156 -18.56 -16.31 9.79
CA ARG A 156 -19.39 -15.25 10.36
C ARG A 156 -20.02 -15.65 11.71
N GLU A 157 -20.48 -16.90 11.81
CA GLU A 157 -21.23 -17.38 12.98
C GLU A 157 -20.34 -17.74 14.17
N VAL A 158 -19.15 -17.14 14.28
CA VAL A 158 -18.13 -17.53 15.26
C VAL A 158 -18.60 -17.37 16.70
N ASP A 159 -19.28 -18.39 17.18
CA ASP A 159 -19.16 -18.85 18.54
C ASP A 159 -18.09 -19.99 18.54
N TYR A 160 -16.86 -19.66 18.89
CA TYR A 160 -15.71 -20.58 18.88
C TYR A 160 -15.89 -21.78 19.80
N SER A 161 -16.95 -21.83 20.56
CA SER A 161 -17.20 -22.86 21.57
C SER A 161 -17.78 -24.17 21.01
N ASN A 162 -18.41 -24.18 19.81
CA ASN A 162 -19.23 -25.34 19.43
C ASN A 162 -19.30 -25.73 17.96
N LYS A 163 -18.62 -25.07 16.98
CA LYS A 163 -18.82 -25.40 15.57
C LYS A 163 -17.51 -25.45 14.76
N SER A 164 -17.46 -26.53 14.01
CA SER A 164 -16.55 -26.89 12.93
C SER A 164 -15.09 -27.17 13.31
N ILE A 165 -14.87 -28.38 13.74
CA ILE A 165 -13.56 -29.05 13.90
C ILE A 165 -12.74 -29.07 12.57
N LEU A 166 -13.36 -28.72 11.42
CA LEU A 166 -12.74 -28.83 10.10
C LEU A 166 -11.75 -27.71 9.80
N ILE A 167 -12.11 -26.45 10.11
CA ILE A 167 -11.21 -25.31 9.90
C ILE A 167 -10.50 -24.99 11.21
N LYS A 168 -9.24 -25.35 11.30
CA LYS A 168 -8.39 -25.05 12.46
C LYS A 168 -7.99 -23.58 12.47
N ARG A 169 -7.71 -23.01 13.65
CA ARG A 169 -7.35 -21.59 13.82
C ARG A 169 -6.22 -21.14 12.90
N TRP A 170 -5.18 -21.96 12.71
CA TRP A 170 -4.04 -21.64 11.86
C TRP A 170 -4.39 -21.63 10.36
N MET A 171 -5.44 -22.36 9.94
CA MET A 171 -5.86 -22.45 8.54
C MET A 171 -6.51 -21.15 8.05
N LEU A 172 -7.20 -20.42 8.92
CA LEU A 172 -8.00 -19.26 8.51
C LEU A 172 -7.15 -18.16 7.83
N PRO A 173 -6.01 -17.70 8.38
CA PRO A 173 -5.18 -16.72 7.70
C PRO A 173 -4.60 -17.24 6.38
N VAL A 174 -4.30 -18.54 6.31
CA VAL A 174 -3.79 -19.19 5.10
C VAL A 174 -4.88 -19.29 4.02
N LEU A 175 -6.12 -19.64 4.42
CA LEU A 175 -7.28 -19.64 3.51
C LEU A 175 -7.57 -18.24 2.98
N GLN A 176 -7.53 -17.21 3.83
CA GLN A 176 -7.68 -15.81 3.40
C GLN A 176 -6.62 -15.45 2.36
N ARG A 177 -5.37 -15.84 2.58
CA ARG A 177 -4.28 -15.62 1.63
C ARG A 177 -4.50 -16.36 0.31
N ASP A 178 -4.85 -17.65 0.36
CA ASP A 178 -5.02 -18.48 -0.83
C ASP A 178 -6.24 -18.00 -1.66
N LEU A 179 -7.35 -17.61 -1.00
CA LEU A 179 -8.56 -17.11 -1.67
C LEU A 179 -8.42 -15.73 -2.30
N ILE A 180 -7.37 -14.97 -1.97
CA ILE A 180 -7.10 -13.67 -2.58
C ILE A 180 -6.08 -13.73 -3.72
N MET A 181 -5.52 -14.89 -4.05
CA MET A 181 -4.57 -15.04 -5.15
C MET A 181 -5.27 -14.93 -6.51
N LEU A 182 -4.63 -14.22 -7.46
CA LEU A 182 -5.18 -13.98 -8.80
C LEU A 182 -5.47 -15.27 -9.58
N GLU A 183 -4.62 -16.28 -9.43
CA GLU A 183 -4.77 -17.58 -10.09
C GLU A 183 -5.69 -18.54 -9.31
N ASN A 184 -6.24 -18.12 -8.19
CA ASN A 184 -7.06 -18.96 -7.32
C ASN A 184 -8.46 -18.36 -7.11
N GLN A 185 -9.14 -18.05 -8.22
CA GLN A 185 -10.39 -17.31 -8.27
C GLN A 185 -11.50 -18.07 -9.00
N LEU A 186 -12.75 -17.80 -8.60
CA LEU A 186 -13.96 -18.13 -9.33
C LEU A 186 -14.64 -16.87 -9.85
N PRO A 187 -15.38 -16.95 -10.99
CA PRO A 187 -16.21 -15.83 -11.42
C PRO A 187 -17.29 -15.51 -10.41
N LEU A 188 -17.39 -14.25 -10.02
CA LEU A 188 -18.29 -13.80 -8.95
C LEU A 188 -19.76 -14.03 -9.29
N PHE A 189 -20.14 -13.94 -10.59
CA PHE A 189 -21.53 -14.20 -10.98
C PHE A 189 -21.94 -15.66 -10.77
N VAL A 190 -21.00 -16.62 -10.89
CA VAL A 190 -21.23 -18.04 -10.56
C VAL A 190 -21.48 -18.18 -9.05
N LEU A 191 -20.62 -17.57 -8.23
CA LEU A 191 -20.77 -17.60 -6.77
C LEU A 191 -22.07 -16.93 -6.32
N ASN A 192 -22.44 -15.79 -6.90
CA ASN A 192 -23.69 -15.10 -6.58
C ASN A 192 -24.90 -15.99 -6.91
N LYS A 193 -24.93 -16.57 -8.12
CA LYS A 193 -26.05 -17.44 -8.52
C LYS A 193 -26.21 -18.64 -7.58
N LEU A 194 -25.10 -19.31 -7.26
CA LEU A 194 -25.13 -20.46 -6.33
C LEU A 194 -25.45 -20.02 -4.90
N TYR A 195 -25.00 -18.86 -4.47
CA TYR A 195 -25.34 -18.28 -3.18
C TYR A 195 -26.84 -18.06 -3.07
N ASP A 196 -27.46 -17.43 -4.05
CA ASP A 196 -28.91 -17.15 -4.10
C ASP A 196 -29.72 -18.46 -4.05
N LEU A 197 -29.37 -19.44 -4.88
CA LEU A 197 -30.06 -20.75 -4.92
C LEU A 197 -29.90 -21.55 -3.63
N THR A 198 -28.82 -21.35 -2.88
CA THR A 198 -28.58 -22.01 -1.59
C THR A 198 -29.15 -21.24 -0.40
N THR A 199 -29.47 -19.94 -0.58
CA THR A 199 -29.99 -19.07 0.49
C THR A 199 -31.52 -19.08 0.53
N THR A 200 -32.21 -19.17 -0.60
CA THR A 200 -33.67 -19.27 -0.67
C THR A 200 -34.23 -20.42 0.16
N CYS A 201 -33.40 -21.41 0.45
CA CYS A 201 -33.74 -22.58 1.26
C CYS A 201 -33.58 -22.35 2.78
N ARG A 202 -33.10 -21.15 3.22
CA ARG A 202 -32.84 -20.83 4.64
C ARG A 202 -33.82 -19.76 5.15
N ALA A 203 -34.31 -19.93 6.38
CA ALA A 203 -35.27 -19.03 7.02
C ALA A 203 -34.69 -17.72 7.55
N THR A 204 -33.38 -17.51 7.48
CA THR A 204 -32.69 -16.33 8.04
C THR A 204 -32.29 -15.35 6.92
N LYS A 205 -32.49 -14.04 7.15
CA LYS A 205 -31.94 -12.97 6.31
C LYS A 205 -30.38 -13.01 6.41
N ASP A 206 -29.75 -13.73 5.50
CA ASP A 206 -28.31 -13.70 5.37
C ASP A 206 -27.86 -12.35 4.78
N LEU A 207 -26.67 -11.91 5.18
CA LEU A 207 -25.97 -10.79 4.49
C LEU A 207 -25.73 -11.19 3.04
N GLY A 208 -25.65 -10.22 2.14
CA GLY A 208 -25.27 -10.47 0.75
C GLY A 208 -23.89 -11.14 0.66
N LEU A 209 -23.66 -11.92 -0.41
CA LEU A 209 -22.38 -12.62 -0.60
C LEU A 209 -21.19 -11.64 -0.55
N LYS A 210 -21.33 -10.46 -1.15
CA LYS A 210 -20.29 -9.40 -1.16
C LYS A 210 -19.93 -8.95 0.26
N ASP A 211 -20.92 -8.78 1.13
CA ASP A 211 -20.68 -8.37 2.52
C ASP A 211 -19.98 -9.46 3.32
N LEU A 212 -20.36 -10.71 3.12
CA LEU A 212 -19.70 -11.87 3.74
C LEU A 212 -18.23 -11.95 3.31
N MET A 213 -17.94 -11.72 2.02
CA MET A 213 -16.59 -11.71 1.49
C MET A 213 -15.75 -10.59 2.11
N LEU A 214 -16.26 -9.37 2.12
CA LEU A 214 -15.55 -8.23 2.69
C LEU A 214 -15.32 -8.42 4.19
N GLN A 215 -16.27 -8.99 4.91
CA GLN A 215 -16.12 -9.33 6.32
C GLN A 215 -15.04 -10.41 6.55
N PHE A 216 -14.98 -11.41 5.67
CA PHE A 216 -13.99 -12.47 5.74
C PHE A 216 -12.56 -11.94 5.57
N PHE A 217 -12.36 -10.98 4.65
CA PHE A 217 -11.04 -10.40 4.37
C PHE A 217 -10.71 -9.16 5.21
N GLU A 218 -11.64 -8.65 6.03
CA GLU A 218 -11.42 -7.48 6.89
C GLU A 218 -10.13 -7.55 7.73
N PRO A 219 -9.77 -8.71 8.36
CA PRO A 219 -8.55 -8.79 9.17
C PRO A 219 -7.25 -8.59 8.38
N MET A 220 -7.27 -8.73 7.06
CA MET A 220 -6.07 -8.58 6.23
C MET A 220 -5.57 -7.13 6.12
N ILE A 221 -6.47 -6.13 6.18
CA ILE A 221 -6.06 -4.71 6.04
C ILE A 221 -6.67 -3.81 7.11
N TYR A 222 -7.94 -4.04 7.50
CA TYR A 222 -8.71 -3.06 8.27
C TYR A 222 -8.47 -3.05 9.78
N LYS A 223 -7.68 -3.95 10.33
CA LYS A 223 -7.54 -4.14 11.77
C LYS A 223 -7.21 -2.87 12.56
N ASP A 224 -6.61 -1.88 11.92
CA ASP A 224 -6.10 -0.68 12.57
C ASP A 224 -6.83 0.62 12.18
N LEU A 225 -7.81 0.58 11.27
CA LEU A 225 -8.35 1.79 10.66
C LEU A 225 -9.63 2.31 11.31
N GLY A 226 -10.41 1.48 11.98
CA GLY A 226 -11.66 1.90 12.65
C GLY A 226 -12.68 2.58 11.72
N THR A 227 -12.51 2.44 10.40
CA THR A 227 -13.35 3.09 9.40
C THR A 227 -14.49 2.18 8.95
N PRO A 228 -15.69 2.72 8.70
CA PRO A 228 -16.74 1.98 8.03
C PRO A 228 -16.27 1.58 6.62
N ARG A 229 -16.58 0.33 6.24
CA ARG A 229 -16.38 -0.15 4.88
C ARG A 229 -16.90 0.86 3.87
N ASN A 230 -16.21 0.95 2.75
CA ASN A 230 -16.70 1.74 1.62
C ASN A 230 -18.03 1.14 1.14
N SER A 231 -19.14 1.63 1.67
CA SER A 231 -20.51 1.27 1.27
C SER A 231 -20.82 1.68 -0.18
N ALA A 232 -19.87 2.32 -0.85
CA ALA A 232 -19.92 2.75 -2.24
C ALA A 232 -19.69 1.60 -3.26
N LEU A 233 -19.53 0.36 -2.82
CA LEU A 233 -19.59 -0.80 -3.72
C LEU A 233 -21.05 -1.03 -4.13
N ARG A 234 -21.50 -0.26 -5.14
CA ARG A 234 -22.87 -0.35 -5.65
C ARG A 234 -23.16 -1.77 -6.15
N GLU A 235 -24.38 -2.23 -5.88
CA GLU A 235 -24.92 -3.38 -6.60
C GLU A 235 -24.90 -3.07 -8.10
N GLY A 236 -24.31 -3.97 -8.89
CA GLY A 236 -24.19 -3.78 -10.34
C GLY A 236 -22.82 -3.32 -10.85
N ASP A 237 -21.87 -2.95 -10.00
CA ASP A 237 -20.48 -2.79 -10.42
C ASP A 237 -19.97 -4.14 -10.94
N GLY A 238 -19.74 -4.25 -12.24
CA GLY A 238 -19.36 -5.46 -12.97
C GLY A 238 -18.06 -6.13 -12.51
N ARG A 239 -17.89 -6.30 -11.20
CA ARG A 239 -16.74 -6.94 -10.58
C ARG A 239 -16.78 -8.44 -10.82
N ASN A 240 -15.65 -8.99 -11.20
CA ASN A 240 -15.59 -10.32 -11.80
C ASN A 240 -15.17 -11.41 -10.82
N HIS A 241 -14.44 -11.09 -9.73
CA HIS A 241 -13.95 -12.07 -8.75
C HIS A 241 -13.57 -11.43 -7.39
N PHE A 242 -13.21 -12.24 -6.39
CA PHE A 242 -12.93 -11.81 -5.02
C PHE A 242 -11.81 -10.79 -4.90
N LEU A 243 -10.67 -11.05 -5.54
CA LEU A 243 -9.52 -10.14 -5.51
C LEU A 243 -9.89 -8.75 -6.03
N GLU A 244 -10.65 -8.67 -7.12
CA GLU A 244 -11.10 -7.38 -7.68
C GLU A 244 -12.05 -6.65 -6.75
N LEU A 245 -13.02 -7.37 -6.16
CA LEU A 245 -13.96 -6.81 -5.19
C LEU A 245 -13.21 -6.26 -3.96
N PHE A 246 -12.30 -7.03 -3.42
CA PHE A 246 -11.51 -6.63 -2.25
C PHE A 246 -10.61 -5.42 -2.58
N ARG A 247 -9.90 -5.47 -3.71
CA ARG A 247 -9.10 -4.34 -4.20
C ARG A 247 -9.92 -3.06 -4.27
N ALA A 248 -11.12 -3.13 -4.85
CA ALA A 248 -12.00 -1.98 -4.98
C ALA A 248 -12.45 -1.42 -3.63
N SER A 249 -12.60 -2.28 -2.61
CA SER A 249 -13.00 -1.84 -1.26
C SER A 249 -11.92 -1.03 -0.53
N ILE A 250 -10.65 -1.18 -0.92
CA ILE A 250 -9.52 -0.50 -0.28
C ILE A 250 -8.98 0.69 -1.09
N CYS A 251 -9.30 0.76 -2.38
CA CYS A 251 -8.87 1.86 -3.23
C CYS A 251 -9.59 3.17 -2.84
N PRO A 252 -8.91 4.31 -2.90
CA PRO A 252 -9.51 5.60 -2.61
C PRO A 252 -10.66 5.87 -3.58
N THR A 253 -11.73 6.49 -3.07
CA THR A 253 -12.79 7.02 -3.91
C THR A 253 -12.23 8.21 -4.66
N GLU A 254 -12.30 8.20 -5.99
CA GLU A 254 -11.78 9.30 -6.80
C GLU A 254 -12.52 10.60 -6.47
N VAL A 255 -11.88 11.46 -5.73
CA VAL A 255 -12.20 12.87 -5.73
C VAL A 255 -11.43 13.46 -6.92
N LEU A 256 -12.15 13.78 -7.98
CA LEU A 256 -11.64 14.55 -9.11
C LEU A 256 -11.30 15.97 -8.64
N GLU A 257 -10.24 16.12 -7.84
CA GLU A 257 -9.58 17.41 -7.74
C GLU A 257 -8.86 17.66 -9.07
N LYS A 258 -9.60 18.26 -10.01
CA LYS A 258 -9.04 18.85 -11.22
C LYS A 258 -8.23 20.10 -10.85
N GLU A 259 -7.15 19.94 -10.14
CA GLU A 259 -6.08 20.91 -10.18
C GLU A 259 -5.00 20.35 -11.11
N ILE A 260 -5.09 20.76 -12.35
CA ILE A 260 -4.06 20.56 -13.36
C ILE A 260 -2.84 21.34 -12.89
N CYS A 261 -1.96 20.68 -12.18
CA CYS A 261 -0.64 21.19 -11.91
C CYS A 261 0.33 20.64 -12.95
N GLY A 262 1.15 21.54 -13.49
CA GLY A 262 2.04 21.29 -14.61
C GLY A 262 2.95 20.07 -14.42
N LYS A 263 3.43 19.57 -15.54
CA LYS A 263 4.40 18.47 -15.63
C LYS A 263 5.63 18.82 -14.80
N GLU A 264 5.75 18.22 -13.64
CA GLU A 264 6.99 17.87 -12.97
C GLU A 264 6.71 17.28 -11.59
N PRO A 265 6.98 16.03 -11.35
CA PRO A 265 7.67 15.65 -10.14
C PRO A 265 8.67 14.50 -10.36
N HIS A 266 9.89 14.80 -10.73
CA HIS A 266 10.90 13.75 -10.91
C HIS A 266 11.82 13.55 -9.69
N MET A 267 11.69 14.29 -8.60
CA MET A 267 12.52 14.07 -7.41
C MET A 267 11.67 13.56 -6.24
N PHE A 268 11.74 12.27 -6.06
CA PHE A 268 11.22 11.62 -4.87
C PHE A 268 12.31 11.53 -3.80
N ARG A 269 11.93 11.90 -2.58
CA ARG A 269 12.82 11.90 -1.42
C ARG A 269 12.38 10.81 -0.45
N SER A 270 13.33 10.14 0.20
CA SER A 270 13.04 9.20 1.27
C SER A 270 12.41 9.91 2.49
N ILE A 271 11.82 9.15 3.40
CA ILE A 271 11.27 9.66 4.66
C ILE A 271 12.31 10.49 5.42
N THR A 272 13.54 10.00 5.48
CA THR A 272 14.67 10.70 6.12
C THR A 272 14.94 12.05 5.47
N GLU A 273 14.90 12.13 4.14
CA GLU A 273 15.09 13.38 3.39
C GLU A 273 13.91 14.35 3.55
N LEU A 274 12.67 13.83 3.53
CA LEU A 274 11.46 14.63 3.77
C LEU A 274 11.50 15.26 5.15
N ARG A 275 11.93 14.52 6.16
CA ARG A 275 12.09 15.02 7.53
C ARG A 275 13.15 16.10 7.63
N LYS A 276 14.29 15.93 6.94
CA LYS A 276 15.34 16.99 6.83
C LYS A 276 14.81 18.25 6.15
N SER A 277 13.82 18.13 5.25
CA SER A 277 13.14 19.27 4.62
C SER A 277 12.06 19.91 5.50
N GLY A 278 11.86 19.42 6.74
CA GLY A 278 10.90 19.95 7.71
C GLY A 278 9.48 19.36 7.60
N ILE A 279 9.29 18.31 6.81
CA ILE A 279 8.01 17.62 6.72
C ILE A 279 7.81 16.75 7.96
N LYS A 280 6.63 16.88 8.56
CA LYS A 280 6.19 16.07 9.70
C LYS A 280 5.34 14.91 9.21
N LEU A 281 5.61 13.71 9.74
CA LEU A 281 4.83 12.52 9.47
C LEU A 281 3.71 12.38 10.51
N LYS A 282 2.50 12.05 10.06
CA LYS A 282 1.38 11.72 10.95
C LYS A 282 0.57 10.56 10.40
N LYS A 283 0.09 9.72 11.31
CA LYS A 283 -0.93 8.72 11.02
C LYS A 283 -2.21 9.43 10.56
N ALA A 284 -2.80 8.99 9.44
CA ALA A 284 -4.13 9.45 9.05
C ALA A 284 -5.19 8.76 9.90
N GLU A 285 -6.23 9.52 10.26
CA GLU A 285 -7.36 9.03 11.05
C GLU A 285 -8.61 8.98 10.16
N LYS A 286 -9.50 7.99 10.38
CA LYS A 286 -10.75 7.83 9.62
C LYS A 286 -10.55 7.89 8.10
N CYS A 287 -9.60 7.11 7.59
CA CYS A 287 -9.15 7.11 6.21
C CYS A 287 -9.35 5.74 5.55
N GLN A 288 -9.32 5.70 4.22
CA GLN A 288 -9.23 4.44 3.47
C GLN A 288 -7.80 3.87 3.53
N PRO A 289 -7.61 2.55 3.31
CA PRO A 289 -6.30 1.89 3.47
C PRO A 289 -5.16 2.45 2.63
N LEU A 290 -5.46 3.03 1.47
CA LEU A 290 -4.44 3.59 0.57
C LEU A 290 -4.42 5.13 0.56
N ASP A 291 -5.09 5.77 1.53
CA ASP A 291 -5.14 7.22 1.58
C ASP A 291 -3.80 7.82 1.98
N VAL A 292 -3.41 8.82 1.20
CA VAL A 292 -2.25 9.68 1.46
C VAL A 292 -2.65 11.11 1.21
N SER A 293 -2.34 12.01 2.13
CA SER A 293 -2.62 13.44 1.99
C SER A 293 -1.48 14.30 2.50
N PHE A 294 -1.32 15.50 1.93
CA PHE A 294 -0.29 16.44 2.32
C PHE A 294 -0.85 17.83 2.56
N GLU A 295 -0.68 18.34 3.77
CA GLU A 295 -1.06 19.69 4.16
C GLU A 295 0.12 20.65 3.92
N ILE A 296 0.15 21.30 2.76
CA ILE A 296 1.28 22.14 2.34
C ILE A 296 1.58 23.29 3.32
N ARG A 297 0.55 23.93 3.92
CA ARG A 297 0.74 25.06 4.85
C ARG A 297 1.45 24.65 6.12
N ARG A 298 1.20 23.43 6.61
CA ARG A 298 1.77 22.90 7.86
C ARG A 298 2.97 21.99 7.63
N GLY A 299 3.23 21.59 6.39
CA GLY A 299 4.26 20.61 6.05
C GLY A 299 3.99 19.24 6.68
N VAL A 300 2.72 18.80 6.71
CA VAL A 300 2.33 17.53 7.34
C VAL A 300 1.92 16.52 6.27
N LEU A 301 2.64 15.41 6.19
CA LEU A 301 2.31 14.25 5.39
C LEU A 301 1.54 13.25 6.25
N LYS A 302 0.29 12.99 5.86
CA LYS A 302 -0.58 12.00 6.52
C LYS A 302 -0.69 10.77 5.63
N ILE A 303 -0.42 9.61 6.20
CA ILE A 303 -0.48 8.30 5.51
C ILE A 303 -1.38 7.39 6.33
N ALA A 304 -2.23 6.61 5.66
CA ALA A 304 -3.04 5.59 6.29
C ALA A 304 -2.15 4.56 7.01
N PRO A 305 -2.50 4.11 8.23
CA PRO A 305 -1.70 3.12 8.94
C PRO A 305 -1.66 1.80 8.17
N LEU A 306 -0.48 1.23 8.08
CA LEU A 306 -0.19 -0.02 7.38
C LEU A 306 0.54 -0.98 8.31
N SER A 307 -0.06 -2.15 8.53
CA SER A 307 0.65 -3.28 9.13
C SER A 307 1.18 -4.17 8.02
N MET A 308 2.45 -4.54 8.03
CA MET A 308 3.10 -5.37 7.01
C MET A 308 3.53 -6.72 7.58
N ASP A 309 3.08 -7.79 6.93
CA ASP A 309 3.46 -9.17 7.19
C ASP A 309 3.56 -9.94 5.86
N ASP A 310 3.94 -11.22 5.90
CA ASP A 310 4.08 -12.06 4.72
C ASP A 310 2.76 -12.26 3.96
N HIS A 311 1.61 -12.28 4.67
CA HIS A 311 0.30 -12.41 4.05
C HIS A 311 -0.06 -11.15 3.27
N LYS A 312 0.21 -9.97 3.84
CA LYS A 312 -0.01 -8.68 3.15
C LYS A 312 0.92 -8.46 1.98
N PHE A 313 2.16 -8.92 2.09
CA PHE A 313 3.07 -8.94 0.94
C PHE A 313 2.46 -9.73 -0.22
N THR A 314 1.99 -10.96 0.04
CA THR A 314 1.30 -11.79 -0.96
C THR A 314 0.06 -11.09 -1.53
N LEU A 315 -0.75 -10.48 -0.67
CA LEU A 315 -1.95 -9.73 -1.07
C LEU A 315 -1.60 -8.57 -2.04
N PHE A 316 -0.64 -7.72 -1.68
CA PHE A 316 -0.22 -6.62 -2.56
C PHE A 316 0.34 -7.13 -3.88
N ARG A 317 1.18 -8.17 -3.88
CA ARG A 317 1.72 -8.77 -5.11
C ARG A 317 0.62 -9.28 -6.04
N ASN A 318 -0.45 -9.88 -5.52
CA ASN A 318 -1.57 -10.36 -6.33
C ASN A 318 -2.45 -9.22 -6.85
N MET A 319 -2.70 -8.16 -6.05
CA MET A 319 -3.42 -6.98 -6.53
C MET A 319 -2.65 -6.26 -7.63
N VAL A 320 -1.33 -6.14 -7.48
CA VAL A 320 -0.46 -5.57 -8.52
C VAL A 320 -0.48 -6.44 -9.78
N ALA A 321 -0.37 -7.76 -9.65
CA ALA A 321 -0.44 -8.67 -10.80
C ALA A 321 -1.78 -8.51 -11.55
N PHE A 322 -2.88 -8.35 -10.83
CA PHE A 322 -4.18 -8.07 -11.43
C PHE A 322 -4.17 -6.73 -12.19
N GLU A 323 -3.69 -5.64 -11.58
CA GLU A 323 -3.60 -4.32 -12.23
C GLU A 323 -2.68 -4.33 -13.46
N GLN A 324 -1.63 -5.15 -13.47
CA GLN A 324 -0.75 -5.30 -14.61
C GLN A 324 -1.39 -6.08 -15.79
N CYS A 325 -2.35 -6.95 -15.50
CA CYS A 325 -3.02 -7.77 -16.50
C CYS A 325 -4.36 -7.18 -16.96
N HIS A 326 -5.06 -6.45 -16.10
CA HIS A 326 -6.42 -5.97 -16.36
C HIS A 326 -6.43 -4.47 -16.70
N PHE A 327 -6.43 -4.17 -17.99
CA PHE A 327 -6.32 -2.80 -18.52
C PHE A 327 -7.48 -1.87 -18.13
N ALA A 328 -8.65 -2.42 -17.83
CA ALA A 328 -9.83 -1.63 -17.50
C ALA A 328 -9.78 -1.05 -16.06
N CYS A 329 -8.90 -1.55 -15.18
CA CYS A 329 -8.79 -1.01 -13.85
C CYS A 329 -7.66 0.01 -13.72
N LYS A 330 -7.91 1.07 -12.94
CA LYS A 330 -6.87 2.07 -12.62
C LYS A 330 -5.84 1.47 -11.67
N PRO A 331 -4.53 1.71 -11.88
CA PRO A 331 -3.45 1.08 -11.11
C PRO A 331 -3.20 1.76 -9.75
N HIS A 332 -4.23 1.84 -8.88
CA HIS A 332 -4.15 2.53 -7.59
C HIS A 332 -3.20 1.82 -6.60
N VAL A 333 -3.25 0.49 -6.54
CA VAL A 333 -2.37 -0.28 -5.66
C VAL A 333 -0.93 -0.21 -6.17
N THR A 334 -0.73 -0.31 -7.47
CA THR A 334 0.58 -0.13 -8.12
C THR A 334 1.17 1.24 -7.80
N ALA A 335 0.39 2.31 -7.93
CA ALA A 335 0.83 3.66 -7.56
C ALA A 335 1.21 3.77 -6.07
N TYR A 336 0.42 3.17 -5.19
CA TYR A 336 0.69 3.18 -3.75
C TYR A 336 1.98 2.44 -3.39
N ILE A 337 2.23 1.26 -3.97
CA ILE A 337 3.47 0.54 -3.69
C ILE A 337 4.70 1.26 -4.23
N PHE A 338 4.61 1.91 -5.41
CA PHE A 338 5.69 2.77 -5.91
C PHE A 338 5.93 3.99 -5.01
N PHE A 339 4.87 4.55 -4.46
CA PHE A 339 4.99 5.61 -3.47
C PHE A 339 5.73 5.12 -2.22
N LEU A 340 5.37 3.95 -1.68
CA LEU A 340 6.05 3.36 -0.52
C LEU A 340 7.52 3.02 -0.83
N ASP A 341 7.81 2.43 -1.99
CA ASP A 341 9.16 2.06 -2.41
C ASP A 341 10.09 3.28 -2.45
N ARG A 342 9.58 4.40 -2.95
CA ARG A 342 10.34 5.65 -2.99
C ARG A 342 10.53 6.30 -1.64
N LEU A 343 9.58 6.15 -0.72
CA LEU A 343 9.68 6.66 0.63
C LEU A 343 10.64 5.84 1.51
N ILE A 344 10.73 4.53 1.27
CA ILE A 344 11.39 3.57 2.15
C ILE A 344 12.64 3.01 1.45
N ASN A 345 13.77 3.64 1.69
CA ASN A 345 15.06 3.22 1.13
C ASN A 345 15.94 2.47 2.15
N SER A 346 15.68 2.66 3.43
CA SER A 346 16.53 2.16 4.51
C SER A 346 15.74 1.65 5.71
N ALA A 347 16.42 0.98 6.63
CA ALA A 347 15.85 0.56 7.91
C ALA A 347 15.45 1.75 8.79
N GLU A 348 16.15 2.87 8.68
CA GLU A 348 15.85 4.12 9.39
C GLU A 348 14.52 4.72 8.91
N ASP A 349 14.21 4.66 7.61
CA ASP A 349 12.92 5.12 7.10
C ASP A 349 11.74 4.30 7.69
N ILE A 350 11.92 2.98 7.85
CA ILE A 350 10.93 2.11 8.52
C ILE A 350 10.76 2.51 9.99
N GLU A 351 11.86 2.76 10.70
CA GLU A 351 11.84 3.17 12.10
C GLU A 351 11.08 4.49 12.28
N LEU A 352 11.33 5.47 11.43
CA LEU A 352 10.60 6.75 11.45
C LEU A 352 9.10 6.59 11.19
N LEU A 353 8.71 5.69 10.27
CA LEU A 353 7.30 5.36 10.04
C LEU A 353 6.68 4.63 11.22
N HIS A 354 7.44 3.76 11.89
CA HIS A 354 7.01 3.05 13.09
C HIS A 354 6.76 4.01 14.25
N HIS A 355 7.70 4.89 14.56
CA HIS A 355 7.55 5.93 15.59
C HIS A 355 6.40 6.90 15.31
N SER A 356 6.09 7.15 14.04
CA SER A 356 4.94 7.96 13.63
C SER A 356 3.60 7.22 13.69
N GLY A 357 3.58 5.94 14.09
CA GLY A 357 2.40 5.09 14.11
C GLY A 357 1.82 4.77 12.74
N ILE A 358 2.59 5.01 11.65
CA ILE A 358 2.15 4.80 10.26
C ILE A 358 2.37 3.36 9.83
N MET A 359 3.54 2.79 10.15
CA MET A 359 3.87 1.42 9.75
C MET A 359 4.19 0.56 10.96
N GLN A 360 3.53 -0.59 11.03
CA GLN A 360 3.87 -1.68 11.94
C GLN A 360 4.25 -2.89 11.10
N HIS A 361 5.13 -3.76 11.57
CA HIS A 361 5.46 -4.98 10.87
C HIS A 361 5.78 -6.14 11.82
N SER A 362 5.42 -7.36 11.41
CA SER A 362 5.74 -8.62 12.09
C SER A 362 6.82 -9.41 11.32
N LEU A 363 7.84 -8.70 10.87
CA LEU A 363 8.96 -9.21 10.06
C LEU A 363 10.23 -9.24 10.91
N GLY A 364 11.25 -9.97 10.49
CA GLY A 364 12.50 -10.16 11.24
C GLY A 364 13.38 -8.91 11.42
N GLY A 365 12.80 -7.70 11.43
CA GLY A 365 13.47 -6.42 11.67
C GLY A 365 13.28 -5.40 10.55
N ASN A 366 13.59 -4.12 10.83
CA ASN A 366 13.38 -2.99 9.93
C ASN A 366 14.06 -3.15 8.56
N LYS A 367 15.26 -3.74 8.53
CA LYS A 367 15.99 -4.00 7.28
C LYS A 367 15.25 -5.00 6.38
N HIS A 368 14.65 -6.02 6.97
CA HIS A 368 13.85 -7.00 6.23
C HIS A 368 12.54 -6.37 5.72
N ALA A 369 11.88 -5.56 6.55
CA ALA A 369 10.68 -4.82 6.16
C ALA A 369 10.93 -3.89 4.97
N ALA A 370 12.00 -3.09 4.99
CA ALA A 370 12.39 -2.23 3.87
C ALA A 370 12.64 -3.05 2.60
N ARG A 371 13.36 -4.18 2.71
CA ARG A 371 13.60 -5.07 1.56
C ARG A 371 12.31 -5.63 0.97
N LEU A 372 11.35 -6.04 1.79
CA LEU A 372 10.06 -6.56 1.31
C LEU A 372 9.25 -5.49 0.59
N VAL A 373 9.23 -4.25 1.10
CA VAL A 373 8.55 -3.14 0.42
C VAL A 373 9.17 -2.92 -0.97
N ASN A 374 10.50 -2.87 -1.07
CA ASN A 374 11.18 -2.69 -2.35
C ASN A 374 10.96 -3.88 -3.32
N MET A 375 10.76 -5.10 -2.79
CA MET A 375 10.39 -6.26 -3.60
C MET A 375 8.98 -6.16 -4.20
N LEU A 376 8.07 -5.38 -3.61
CA LEU A 376 6.72 -5.19 -4.18
C LEU A 376 6.77 -4.55 -5.57
N CYS A 377 7.70 -3.62 -5.80
CA CYS A 377 7.85 -2.89 -7.07
C CYS A 377 8.70 -3.62 -8.11
N LYS A 378 9.38 -4.71 -7.71
CA LYS A 378 10.30 -5.40 -8.61
C LYS A 378 9.55 -6.05 -9.78
N GLU A 379 10.03 -5.80 -11.01
CA GLU A 379 9.46 -6.29 -12.27
C GLU A 379 8.03 -5.77 -12.56
N VAL A 380 7.58 -4.71 -11.89
CA VAL A 380 6.28 -4.05 -12.09
C VAL A 380 6.44 -2.89 -13.06
N ALA A 381 5.56 -2.80 -14.06
CA ALA A 381 5.48 -1.64 -14.95
C ALA A 381 4.50 -0.61 -14.39
N GLY A 382 4.85 0.66 -14.45
CA GLY A 382 3.96 1.74 -14.04
C GLY A 382 4.69 3.03 -13.71
N ALA A 383 3.92 4.09 -13.62
CA ALA A 383 4.35 5.41 -13.17
C ALA A 383 3.38 5.91 -12.10
N VAL A 384 3.90 6.68 -11.15
CA VAL A 384 3.08 7.33 -10.12
C VAL A 384 2.45 8.61 -10.66
N ASP A 385 3.00 9.14 -11.75
CA ASP A 385 2.71 10.47 -12.27
C ASP A 385 1.25 10.63 -12.77
N ASP A 386 0.62 9.57 -13.27
CA ASP A 386 -0.77 9.57 -13.72
C ASP A 386 -1.74 8.96 -12.67
N SER A 387 -1.36 8.97 -11.41
CA SER A 387 -2.13 8.35 -10.34
C SER A 387 -2.84 9.37 -9.45
N TYR A 388 -3.74 8.86 -8.58
CA TYR A 388 -4.39 9.67 -7.54
C TYR A 388 -3.39 10.34 -6.57
N LEU A 389 -2.15 9.89 -6.52
CA LEU A 389 -1.08 10.45 -5.71
C LEU A 389 -0.36 11.63 -6.37
N HIS A 390 -0.61 11.91 -7.66
CA HIS A 390 0.07 12.96 -8.40
C HIS A 390 0.04 14.33 -7.67
N ASN A 391 -1.14 14.79 -7.26
CA ASN A 391 -1.30 16.06 -6.53
C ASN A 391 -0.57 16.08 -5.19
N VAL A 392 -0.56 14.96 -4.48
CA VAL A 392 0.14 14.84 -3.19
C VAL A 392 1.65 14.99 -3.41
N LEU A 393 2.18 14.31 -4.41
CA LEU A 393 3.61 14.34 -4.75
C LEU A 393 4.05 15.71 -5.24
N TRP A 394 3.24 16.33 -6.06
CA TRP A 394 3.50 17.69 -6.51
C TRP A 394 3.54 18.68 -5.33
N LYS A 395 2.56 18.63 -4.43
CA LYS A 395 2.53 19.46 -3.21
C LYS A 395 3.77 19.25 -2.33
N ILE A 396 4.22 17.99 -2.18
CA ILE A 396 5.45 17.65 -1.44
C ILE A 396 6.68 18.27 -2.12
N ASN A 397 6.80 18.14 -3.44
CA ASN A 397 7.92 18.71 -4.20
C ASN A 397 7.96 20.23 -4.11
N CYS A 398 6.81 20.89 -4.27
CA CYS A 398 6.71 22.35 -4.10
C CYS A 398 7.17 22.79 -2.71
N TYR A 399 6.76 22.07 -1.67
CA TYR A 399 7.18 22.35 -0.29
C TYR A 399 8.69 22.17 -0.10
N CYS A 400 9.24 21.05 -0.57
CA CYS A 400 10.67 20.74 -0.46
C CYS A 400 11.56 21.68 -1.27
N ASN A 401 11.10 22.14 -2.43
CA ASN A 401 11.88 23.05 -3.27
C ASN A 401 11.83 24.52 -2.80
N ASN A 402 10.94 24.84 -1.87
CA ASN A 402 10.90 26.17 -1.27
C ASN A 402 12.10 26.33 -0.29
N GLY A 403 13.07 27.17 -0.69
CA GLY A 403 14.30 27.42 0.09
C GLY A 403 14.06 27.96 1.51
N TRP A 404 12.90 28.58 1.77
CA TRP A 404 12.50 29.04 3.10
C TRP A 404 12.25 27.87 4.07
N HIS A 405 11.52 26.84 3.60
CA HIS A 405 11.25 25.67 4.41
C HIS A 405 12.51 24.88 4.77
N GLN A 406 13.43 24.76 3.81
CA GLN A 406 14.73 24.12 4.04
C GLN A 406 15.59 24.91 5.07
N LYS A 407 15.64 26.24 4.93
CA LYS A 407 16.38 27.10 5.88
C LYS A 407 15.77 27.03 7.27
N LYS A 408 14.43 27.07 7.40
CA LYS A 408 13.72 26.94 8.67
C LYS A 408 13.95 25.56 9.31
N ALA A 409 13.90 24.48 8.52
CA ALA A 409 14.16 23.13 8.99
C ALA A 409 15.60 22.97 9.49
N LYS A 410 16.59 23.49 8.74
CA LYS A 410 17.99 23.48 9.11
C LYS A 410 18.24 24.31 10.38
N LEU A 411 17.67 25.50 10.47
CA LEU A 411 17.77 26.35 11.65
C LEU A 411 17.21 25.62 12.91
N LYS A 412 16.05 24.98 12.75
CA LYS A 412 15.46 24.21 13.84
C LYS A 412 16.33 23.02 14.24
N HIS A 413 16.90 22.31 13.30
CA HIS A 413 17.77 21.17 13.56
C HIS A 413 19.09 21.61 14.21
N ASP A 414 19.74 22.65 13.70
CA ASP A 414 21.09 23.03 14.11
C ASP A 414 21.08 23.80 15.45
N TYR A 415 20.03 24.60 15.73
CA TYR A 415 19.99 25.49 16.89
C TYR A 415 18.97 25.10 17.97
N PHE A 416 17.96 24.26 17.64
CA PHE A 416 16.89 23.90 18.58
C PHE A 416 16.76 22.39 18.82
N TYR A 417 17.68 21.58 18.35
CA TYR A 417 17.67 20.14 18.60
C TYR A 417 18.09 19.79 20.03
N ASN A 418 19.07 20.53 20.60
CA ASN A 418 19.57 20.31 21.94
C ASN A 418 19.11 21.47 22.86
N ILE A 419 18.54 21.15 24.00
CA ILE A 419 18.04 22.13 24.97
C ILE A 419 19.12 23.14 25.39
N TRP A 420 20.38 22.70 25.51
CA TRP A 420 21.51 23.56 25.84
C TRP A 420 21.87 24.53 24.73
N VAL A 421 21.82 24.06 23.49
CA VAL A 421 22.05 24.91 22.31
C VAL A 421 20.93 25.92 22.16
N SER A 422 19.68 25.52 22.43
CA SER A 422 18.53 26.42 22.41
C SER A 422 18.68 27.54 23.44
N PHE A 423 19.03 27.21 24.70
CA PHE A 423 19.29 28.21 25.72
C PHE A 423 20.44 29.16 25.37
N SER A 424 21.55 28.62 24.86
CA SER A 424 22.69 29.42 24.40
C SER A 424 22.30 30.37 23.27
N THR A 425 21.49 29.90 22.30
CA THR A 425 21.04 30.73 21.18
C THR A 425 20.10 31.84 21.65
N ILE A 426 19.15 31.53 22.54
CA ILE A 426 18.24 32.52 23.11
C ILE A 426 19.04 33.56 23.93
N ALA A 427 19.98 33.11 24.74
CA ALA A 427 20.85 34.03 25.51
C ALA A 427 21.65 34.95 24.60
N ALA A 428 22.22 34.42 23.50
CA ALA A 428 22.93 35.23 22.52
C ALA A 428 22.03 36.27 21.82
N ILE A 429 20.79 35.90 21.46
CA ILE A 429 19.82 36.82 20.85
C ILE A 429 19.45 37.94 21.86
N VAL A 430 19.20 37.59 23.14
CA VAL A 430 18.92 38.55 24.18
C VAL A 430 20.07 39.51 24.39
N LEU A 431 21.31 38.99 24.45
CA LEU A 431 22.50 39.83 24.58
C LEU A 431 22.66 40.83 23.40
N VAL A 432 22.47 40.35 22.16
CA VAL A 432 22.50 41.22 20.96
C VAL A 432 21.42 42.28 21.05
N TYR A 433 20.21 41.91 21.44
CA TYR A 433 19.09 42.85 21.61
C TYR A 433 19.39 43.91 22.67
N LEU A 434 19.90 43.48 23.85
CA LEU A 434 20.31 44.41 24.90
C LEU A 434 21.44 45.34 24.45
N THR A 435 22.41 44.84 23.66
CA THR A 435 23.51 45.66 23.13
C THR A 435 22.98 46.70 22.13
N ILE A 436 22.02 46.34 21.29
CA ILE A 436 21.36 47.28 20.34
C ILE A 436 20.60 48.35 21.15
N LEU A 437 19.84 47.96 22.17
CA LEU A 437 19.16 48.93 23.06
C LEU A 437 20.15 49.86 23.73
N GLN A 438 21.24 49.35 24.29
CA GLN A 438 22.28 50.16 24.92
C GLN A 438 22.90 51.17 23.92
N THR A 439 23.10 50.75 22.66
CA THR A 439 23.66 51.61 21.62
C THR A 439 22.68 52.73 21.23
N ILE A 440 21.40 52.41 21.06
CA ILE A 440 20.36 53.40 20.73
C ILE A 440 20.17 54.41 21.88
N TRP A 441 20.19 53.95 23.13
CA TRP A 441 19.97 54.79 24.31
C TRP A 441 21.26 55.55 24.70
N GLY A 442 22.44 55.04 24.32
CA GLY A 442 23.69 55.74 24.53
C GLY A 442 23.90 56.94 23.58
N LEU A 443 23.05 57.03 22.53
CA LEU A 443 23.01 58.17 21.61
C LEU A 443 22.02 59.26 22.01
N GLY A 444 21.16 59.03 23.05
CA GLY A 444 20.15 59.96 23.55
C GLY A 444 20.28 60.18 25.04
N ASP A 445 20.43 61.41 25.47
CA ASP A 445 20.38 62.01 26.78
C ASP A 445 21.00 61.29 28.00
N GLU A 446 21.96 61.90 28.65
CA GLU A 446 22.72 61.32 29.80
C GLU A 446 21.87 61.15 31.07
N ASP A 447 20.78 61.91 31.25
CA ASP A 447 19.94 61.85 32.47
C ASP A 447 18.94 60.68 32.54
N ALA A 448 18.58 60.07 31.43
CA ALA A 448 17.66 58.91 31.38
C ALA A 448 18.35 57.57 31.71
N ARG A 449 19.66 57.52 31.66
CA ARG A 449 20.51 56.33 31.82
C ARG A 449 20.53 55.75 33.21
N ASP A 450 20.53 56.61 34.24
CA ASP A 450 20.71 56.19 35.62
C ASP A 450 19.43 55.62 36.24
N HIS A 451 18.26 55.93 35.73
CA HIS A 451 16.98 55.44 36.27
C HIS A 451 16.60 54.02 35.81
N MET A 452 17.09 53.55 34.65
CA MET A 452 16.67 52.26 34.10
C MET A 452 17.60 51.09 34.40
N PHE A 453 18.87 51.35 34.67
CA PHE A 453 19.87 50.30 34.97
C PHE A 453 20.28 50.22 36.44
N GLY A 454 19.52 50.85 37.33
CA GLY A 454 19.66 50.69 38.74
C GLY A 454 19.56 49.23 39.20
N ASN A 455 20.21 48.90 40.32
CA ASN A 455 20.45 47.57 40.90
C ASN A 455 19.27 46.56 40.91
N GLY A 456 18.04 46.96 40.54
CA GLY A 456 16.86 46.11 40.51
C GLY A 456 16.80 45.15 39.32
N PHE A 457 17.26 45.55 38.11
CA PHE A 457 17.17 44.74 36.90
C PHE A 457 18.09 43.50 36.97
N TRP A 458 19.33 43.67 37.34
CA TRP A 458 20.30 42.57 37.45
C TRP A 458 19.99 41.59 38.55
N ARG A 459 19.34 42.04 39.62
CA ARG A 459 18.89 41.20 40.75
C ARG A 459 17.71 40.31 40.34
N SER A 460 16.71 40.86 39.65
CA SER A 460 15.58 40.09 39.07
C SER A 460 16.02 39.09 38.01
N PHE A 461 16.98 39.46 37.12
CA PHE A 461 17.50 38.58 36.08
C PHE A 461 18.33 37.43 36.69
N GLY A 462 19.15 37.68 37.70
CA GLY A 462 19.92 36.65 38.40
C GLY A 462 19.04 35.66 39.16
N GLU A 463 17.98 36.14 39.80
CA GLU A 463 17.03 35.29 40.51
C GLU A 463 16.17 34.43 39.56
N ALA A 464 15.75 34.94 38.42
CA ALA A 464 14.96 34.17 37.42
C ALA A 464 15.79 33.07 36.76
N PHE A 465 17.10 33.26 36.54
CA PHE A 465 17.94 32.30 35.81
C PHE A 465 18.73 31.32 36.70
N LEU A 466 18.94 31.60 38.00
CA LEU A 466 19.77 30.77 38.88
C LEU A 466 18.99 29.88 39.87
N ILE A 467 17.69 30.07 40.02
CA ILE A 467 16.85 29.28 40.94
C ILE A 467 16.64 27.80 40.53
N PRO A 468 16.63 27.40 39.23
CA PRO A 468 16.45 25.99 38.89
C PRO A 468 17.62 25.07 39.25
N PHE A 469 18.78 25.58 39.62
CA PHE A 469 20.02 24.80 39.82
C PHE A 469 20.37 24.45 41.27
N ARG A 470 19.56 24.84 42.24
CA ARG A 470 19.77 24.46 43.64
C ARG A 470 18.83 23.34 44.06
N GLY A 471 19.16 22.10 43.72
CA GLY A 471 18.45 20.98 44.32
C GLY A 471 18.46 19.66 43.59
N VAL A 472 19.59 19.19 43.08
CA VAL A 472 19.71 17.75 42.74
C VAL A 472 21.09 17.24 43.15
N GLY A 473 21.15 16.67 44.37
CA GLY A 473 22.26 15.81 44.78
C GLY A 473 22.09 14.40 44.22
N PRO A 474 23.18 13.65 43.98
CA PRO A 474 23.09 12.36 43.27
C PRO A 474 22.55 11.25 44.18
N SER A 475 21.37 10.74 43.87
CA SER A 475 20.85 9.49 44.42
C SER A 475 21.13 8.35 43.43
N LYS A 476 21.82 7.30 43.90
CA LYS A 476 22.11 6.09 43.15
C LYS A 476 20.82 5.29 42.90
N LYS A 477 20.34 5.31 41.67
CA LYS A 477 19.36 4.33 41.14
C LYS A 477 19.93 3.61 39.93
N SER A 478 19.48 2.38 39.71
CA SER A 478 20.01 1.50 38.67
C SER A 478 19.83 2.09 37.24
N SER A 479 20.77 1.85 36.38
CA SER A 479 20.90 2.47 35.05
C SER A 479 19.70 2.33 34.12
N LEU A 480 18.82 1.36 34.33
CA LEU A 480 17.63 1.15 33.51
C LEU A 480 16.43 2.01 33.93
N GLN A 481 16.30 2.25 35.25
CA GLN A 481 15.22 3.08 35.80
C GLN A 481 15.48 4.56 35.54
N ILE A 482 16.75 4.95 35.44
CA ILE A 482 17.16 6.32 35.16
C ILE A 482 16.78 6.71 33.72
N GLN A 483 16.84 5.77 32.76
CA GLN A 483 16.53 6.05 31.36
C GLN A 483 15.02 6.24 31.12
N ILE A 484 14.16 5.51 31.85
CA ILE A 484 12.69 5.64 31.76
C ILE A 484 12.23 6.92 32.48
N ASP A 485 12.83 7.23 33.64
CA ASP A 485 12.50 8.43 34.43
C ASP A 485 13.01 9.72 33.73
N GLU A 486 14.09 9.65 32.92
CA GLU A 486 14.56 10.78 32.12
C GLU A 486 13.67 11.06 30.89
N GLU A 487 13.16 10.03 30.19
CA GLU A 487 12.22 10.25 29.08
C GLU A 487 10.87 10.83 29.54
N GLN A 488 10.34 10.37 30.67
CA GLN A 488 9.10 10.93 31.25
C GLN A 488 9.30 12.34 31.82
N ALA A 489 10.43 12.60 32.44
CA ALA A 489 10.74 13.92 32.99
C ALA A 489 11.03 14.98 31.92
N ILE A 490 11.46 14.57 30.71
CA ILE A 490 11.66 15.48 29.57
C ILE A 490 10.33 15.90 28.98
N ASP A 491 9.33 15.00 28.92
CA ASP A 491 8.00 15.31 28.37
C ASP A 491 7.20 16.24 29.31
N GLU A 492 7.22 16.00 30.63
CA GLU A 492 6.58 16.88 31.58
C GLU A 492 7.27 18.27 31.71
N LYS A 493 8.61 18.32 31.66
CA LYS A 493 9.35 19.60 31.69
C LYS A 493 9.26 20.36 30.35
N GLY A 494 9.13 19.68 29.22
CA GLY A 494 8.90 20.32 27.91
C GLY A 494 7.59 21.10 27.92
N ASN A 495 6.51 20.50 28.40
CA ASN A 495 5.20 21.15 28.50
C ASN A 495 5.18 22.29 29.55
N GLN A 496 5.84 22.13 30.70
CA GLN A 496 5.94 23.20 31.67
C GLN A 496 6.75 24.41 31.19
N ILE A 497 7.77 24.18 30.38
CA ILE A 497 8.59 25.26 29.82
C ILE A 497 7.81 26.02 28.73
N ASP A 498 7.02 25.35 27.93
CA ASP A 498 6.16 25.99 26.92
C ASP A 498 5.06 26.85 27.56
N GLU A 499 4.43 26.37 28.64
CA GLU A 499 3.46 27.16 29.44
C GLU A 499 4.14 28.35 30.14
N TYR A 500 5.34 28.19 30.69
CA TYR A 500 6.08 29.26 31.35
C TYR A 500 6.59 30.29 30.35
N LEU A 501 7.03 29.89 29.17
CA LEU A 501 7.42 30.81 28.09
C LEU A 501 6.21 31.57 27.56
N GLN A 502 5.05 30.94 27.40
CA GLN A 502 3.82 31.61 27.01
C GLN A 502 3.36 32.60 28.08
N TRP A 503 3.43 32.23 29.39
CA TRP A 503 3.10 33.12 30.48
C TRP A 503 4.08 34.32 30.58
N PHE A 504 5.40 34.07 30.41
CA PHE A 504 6.43 35.11 30.46
C PHE A 504 6.28 36.10 29.31
N PHE A 505 6.01 35.66 28.12
CA PHE A 505 5.78 36.52 26.95
C PHE A 505 4.46 37.27 27.04
N HIS A 506 3.44 36.70 27.68
CA HIS A 506 2.15 37.40 27.88
C HIS A 506 2.21 38.44 29.01
N SER A 507 3.01 38.21 30.02
CA SER A 507 3.01 39.06 31.21
C SER A 507 4.03 40.22 31.19
N ASN A 508 5.06 40.13 30.36
CA ASN A 508 6.19 41.06 30.38
C ASN A 508 6.50 41.82 29.09
N ILE A 509 5.74 41.61 28.04
CA ILE A 509 5.95 42.30 26.75
C ILE A 509 4.76 43.21 26.46
N SER A 510 5.03 44.49 26.14
CA SER A 510 3.99 45.46 25.79
C SER A 510 3.28 45.04 24.51
N ASP A 511 1.98 45.35 24.41
CA ASP A 511 1.09 44.93 23.31
C ASP A 511 1.57 45.37 21.91
N ASP A 512 2.40 46.40 21.84
CA ASP A 512 2.96 46.91 20.58
C ASP A 512 4.05 46.03 19.95
N ILE A 513 4.64 45.10 20.71
CA ILE A 513 5.76 44.25 20.27
C ILE A 513 5.34 42.80 20.08
N LYS A 514 4.22 42.36 20.64
CA LYS A 514 3.66 41.00 20.49
C LYS A 514 3.52 40.54 19.03
N PRO A 515 3.12 41.37 18.04
CA PRO A 515 2.97 40.91 16.65
C PRO A 515 4.27 40.46 16.00
N PHE A 516 5.43 40.99 16.43
CA PHE A 516 6.75 40.64 15.87
C PHE A 516 7.29 39.30 16.38
N PHE A 517 6.89 38.85 17.56
CA PHE A 517 7.32 37.58 18.13
C PHE A 517 6.45 36.40 17.72
N PHE A 518 5.14 36.61 17.51
CA PHE A 518 4.22 35.55 17.07
C PHE A 518 4.31 35.17 15.59
N MET A 519 5.01 35.94 14.76
CA MET A 519 5.30 35.57 13.38
C MET A 519 6.47 34.57 13.25
N SER A 520 7.15 34.19 14.32
CA SER A 520 8.34 33.35 14.31
C SER A 520 8.20 32.01 15.06
N CYS A 521 7.02 31.72 15.63
CA CYS A 521 6.72 30.43 16.27
C CYS A 521 5.81 29.56 15.40
#